data_4611cb39772b15e09b0b5053562c8362
#
_entry.id   4611cb39772b15e09b0b5053562c8362
#
_cell.length_a   1.000
_cell.length_b   1.000
_cell.length_c   1.000
_cell.angle_alpha   90.00
_cell.angle_beta   90.00
_cell.angle_gamma   90.00
#
_symmetry.space_group_name_H-M   'P 1'
#
loop_
_entity.id
_entity.type
_entity.pdbx_description
1 polymer ?
#
loop_
_entity_poly.entity_id
_entity_poly.type
_entity_poly.pdbx_seq_one_letter_code
_entity_poly.pdbx_strand_id
1 'polypeptide(L)'
;MEDWCGEEIKEINTGIAYKIGELMARMHILSLENHCEIGCGTLFSAAYWNDVDAFPRFCELCRNEHLDQDMAEQIKNLHQERIEALRAVWDRLPKAAVQGDIFINNLVDGEEGLIVFDYNNAGDEVLVSDLVMEGLLTAYEMDLPEGADPACRKEFFPAFLKGYLSVRKLSEEEEAAARLIYSVYNGLWFSRVMCNEDSLEKLVEREEYDKANLLMKQMLGDMEESEEGPSYI
;
A
#
# COMPACT_ATOMS: atom_id res chain seq x y z
N MET A 1 -34.52 0.68 -4.97
CA MET A 1 -34.17 2.07 -5.35
C MET A 1 -33.01 2.41 -4.45
N GLU A 2 -31.84 2.56 -5.02
CA GLU A 2 -30.66 2.97 -4.26
C GLU A 2 -30.71 4.50 -4.19
N ASP A 3 -30.62 5.05 -2.99
CA ASP A 3 -30.56 6.51 -2.82
C ASP A 3 -29.12 6.95 -3.08
N TRP A 4 -28.92 7.97 -3.89
CA TRP A 4 -27.62 8.59 -4.10
C TRP A 4 -27.14 9.22 -2.79
N CYS A 5 -25.99 8.82 -2.30
CA CYS A 5 -25.51 9.17 -0.97
C CYS A 5 -24.36 10.19 -0.93
N GLY A 6 -23.87 10.67 -2.09
CA GLY A 6 -22.79 11.64 -2.12
C GLY A 6 -22.30 11.98 -3.52
N GLU A 7 -21.25 12.80 -3.62
CA GLU A 7 -20.57 13.15 -4.87
C GLU A 7 -19.41 12.20 -5.13
N GLU A 8 -19.19 11.86 -6.39
CA GLU A 8 -18.07 11.03 -6.82
C GLU A 8 -16.75 11.74 -6.58
N ILE A 9 -15.78 11.05 -5.99
CA ILE A 9 -14.41 11.53 -5.85
C ILE A 9 -13.66 11.17 -7.12
N LYS A 10 -13.17 12.17 -7.85
CA LYS A 10 -12.51 11.97 -9.16
C LYS A 10 -11.00 11.98 -9.07
N GLU A 11 -10.44 12.69 -8.10
CA GLU A 11 -9.01 12.98 -8.03
C GLU A 11 -8.54 12.98 -6.58
N ILE A 12 -7.30 12.54 -6.37
CA ILE A 12 -6.68 12.52 -5.04
C ILE A 12 -5.99 13.85 -4.72
N ASN A 13 -6.05 14.24 -3.48
CA ASN A 13 -5.23 15.27 -2.86
C ASN A 13 -4.97 14.93 -1.39
N THR A 14 -4.07 15.67 -0.72
CA THR A 14 -3.71 15.39 0.68
C THR A 14 -4.90 15.48 1.64
N GLY A 15 -5.90 16.33 1.37
CA GLY A 15 -7.11 16.41 2.17
C GLY A 15 -8.00 15.19 2.05
N ILE A 16 -8.16 14.66 0.83
CA ILE A 16 -8.90 13.42 0.57
C ILE A 16 -8.15 12.23 1.16
N ALA A 17 -6.83 12.13 0.95
CA ALA A 17 -6.00 11.08 1.54
C ALA A 17 -6.14 11.05 3.07
N TYR A 18 -6.11 12.22 3.73
CA TYR A 18 -6.34 12.33 5.17
C TYR A 18 -7.73 11.80 5.58
N LYS A 19 -8.80 12.21 4.88
CA LYS A 19 -10.18 11.75 5.16
C LYS A 19 -10.32 10.23 4.98
N ILE A 20 -9.67 9.64 3.97
CA ILE A 20 -9.67 8.18 3.76
C ILE A 20 -9.02 7.48 4.96
N GLY A 21 -7.88 7.98 5.44
CA GLY A 21 -7.24 7.45 6.64
C GLY A 21 -8.13 7.54 7.89
N GLU A 22 -8.81 8.66 8.12
CA GLU A 22 -9.79 8.79 9.22
C GLU A 22 -10.94 7.77 9.11
N LEU A 23 -11.51 7.61 7.91
CA LEU A 23 -12.57 6.64 7.64
C LEU A 23 -12.13 5.23 7.97
N MET A 24 -10.97 4.81 7.43
CA MET A 24 -10.40 3.49 7.68
C MET A 24 -10.17 3.23 9.17
N ALA A 25 -9.58 4.19 9.90
CA ALA A 25 -9.34 4.03 11.33
C ALA A 25 -10.65 3.82 12.13
N ARG A 26 -11.72 4.52 11.77
CA ARG A 26 -13.05 4.32 12.37
C ARG A 26 -13.60 2.94 12.07
N MET A 27 -13.48 2.47 10.83
CA MET A 27 -13.91 1.12 10.42
C MET A 27 -13.14 0.04 11.21
N HIS A 28 -11.82 0.17 11.34
CA HIS A 28 -11.00 -0.74 12.13
C HIS A 28 -11.41 -0.78 13.60
N ILE A 29 -11.67 0.38 14.23
CA ILE A 29 -12.15 0.43 15.62
C ILE A 29 -13.50 -0.28 15.74
N LEU A 30 -14.46 0.05 14.88
CA LEU A 30 -15.79 -0.57 14.90
C LEU A 30 -15.73 -2.08 14.71
N SER A 31 -14.86 -2.54 13.81
CA SER A 31 -14.66 -3.96 13.53
C SER A 31 -14.08 -4.70 14.74
N LEU A 32 -13.07 -4.12 15.40
CA LEU A 32 -12.49 -4.66 16.63
C LEU A 32 -13.50 -4.69 17.79
N GLU A 33 -14.20 -3.57 18.05
CA GLU A 33 -15.14 -3.44 19.17
C GLU A 33 -16.34 -4.39 19.04
N ASN A 34 -16.75 -4.67 17.82
CA ASN A 34 -17.88 -5.57 17.55
C ASN A 34 -17.44 -7.01 17.24
N HIS A 35 -16.14 -7.32 17.32
CA HIS A 35 -15.60 -8.64 17.00
C HIS A 35 -16.08 -9.15 15.63
N CYS A 36 -16.05 -8.25 14.63
CA CYS A 36 -16.47 -8.61 13.28
C CYS A 36 -15.48 -9.57 12.64
N GLU A 37 -16.00 -10.71 12.16
CA GLU A 37 -15.25 -11.70 11.38
C GLU A 37 -16.10 -12.11 10.18
N ILE A 38 -15.45 -12.20 9.01
CA ILE A 38 -16.11 -12.63 7.75
C ILE A 38 -15.78 -14.10 7.47
N GLY A 39 -14.63 -14.58 7.95
CA GLY A 39 -14.18 -15.97 7.79
C GLY A 39 -13.43 -16.26 6.49
N CYS A 40 -13.04 -15.22 5.75
CA CYS A 40 -12.14 -15.31 4.59
C CYS A 40 -11.12 -14.17 4.63
N GLY A 41 -9.97 -14.34 3.98
CA GLY A 41 -8.97 -13.28 3.84
C GLY A 41 -9.34 -12.27 2.75
N THR A 42 -8.68 -11.13 2.79
CA THR A 42 -8.71 -10.10 1.73
C THR A 42 -7.80 -10.47 0.55
N LEU A 43 -7.87 -9.69 -0.53
CA LEU A 43 -6.96 -9.81 -1.67
C LEU A 43 -5.51 -9.38 -1.35
N PHE A 44 -5.30 -8.56 -0.32
CA PHE A 44 -4.04 -7.86 -0.06
C PHE A 44 -3.46 -8.18 1.32
N SER A 45 -3.08 -9.45 1.57
CA SER A 45 -2.34 -9.80 2.78
C SER A 45 -0.84 -9.59 2.58
N ALA A 46 -0.24 -8.68 3.34
CA ALA A 46 1.17 -8.32 3.17
C ALA A 46 2.14 -9.48 3.49
N ALA A 47 1.76 -10.43 4.36
CA ALA A 47 2.66 -11.51 4.79
C ALA A 47 2.48 -12.83 4.02
N TYR A 48 1.33 -13.06 3.40
CA TYR A 48 1.01 -14.38 2.83
C TYR A 48 0.52 -14.32 1.40
N TRP A 49 -0.69 -13.83 1.19
CA TRP A 49 -1.32 -13.82 -0.12
C TRP A 49 -1.65 -12.41 -0.55
N ASN A 50 -1.29 -12.08 -1.79
CA ASN A 50 -1.41 -10.73 -2.27
C ASN A 50 -1.44 -10.75 -3.80
N ASP A 51 -2.57 -10.38 -4.39
CA ASP A 51 -2.74 -10.35 -5.85
C ASP A 51 -1.88 -9.28 -6.52
N VAL A 52 -1.44 -8.28 -5.76
CA VAL A 52 -0.52 -7.22 -6.25
C VAL A 52 0.94 -7.46 -5.88
N ASP A 53 1.30 -8.68 -5.43
CA ASP A 53 2.69 -9.02 -5.14
C ASP A 53 3.53 -9.07 -6.43
N ALA A 54 4.34 -8.03 -6.60
CA ALA A 54 5.21 -7.89 -7.76
C ALA A 54 6.57 -8.58 -7.60
N PHE A 55 6.89 -9.13 -6.43
CA PHE A 55 8.19 -9.74 -6.16
C PHE A 55 8.52 -10.94 -7.08
N PRO A 56 7.60 -11.87 -7.37
CA PRO A 56 7.86 -12.93 -8.34
C PRO A 56 8.24 -12.39 -9.72
N ARG A 57 7.54 -11.35 -10.19
CA ARG A 57 7.83 -10.72 -11.47
C ARG A 57 9.16 -9.98 -11.44
N PHE A 58 9.48 -9.26 -10.38
CA PHE A 58 10.79 -8.66 -10.17
C PHE A 58 11.92 -9.71 -10.28
N CYS A 59 11.77 -10.86 -9.61
CA CYS A 59 12.74 -11.95 -9.68
C CYS A 59 12.92 -12.52 -11.10
N GLU A 60 11.86 -12.58 -11.91
CA GLU A 60 11.94 -13.01 -13.30
C GLU A 60 12.72 -11.99 -14.15
N LEU A 61 12.40 -10.70 -14.03
CA LEU A 61 13.05 -9.61 -14.77
C LEU A 61 14.56 -9.55 -14.45
N CYS A 62 14.93 -9.78 -13.19
CA CYS A 62 16.31 -9.78 -12.73
C CYS A 62 17.16 -10.97 -13.24
N ARG A 63 16.60 -11.89 -14.03
CA ARG A 63 17.40 -12.87 -14.79
C ARG A 63 18.06 -12.28 -16.02
N ASN A 64 17.71 -11.04 -16.39
CA ASN A 64 18.34 -10.32 -17.48
C ASN A 64 19.73 -9.84 -17.04
N GLU A 65 20.78 -10.28 -17.76
CA GLU A 65 22.18 -10.00 -17.44
C GLU A 65 22.59 -8.51 -17.61
N HIS A 66 21.75 -7.71 -18.28
CA HIS A 66 21.99 -6.27 -18.42
C HIS A 66 21.52 -5.45 -17.21
N LEU A 67 20.79 -6.07 -16.28
CA LEU A 67 20.43 -5.45 -15.01
C LEU A 67 21.56 -5.63 -13.98
N ASP A 68 21.66 -4.68 -13.06
CA ASP A 68 22.62 -4.73 -11.96
C ASP A 68 22.29 -5.90 -11.01
N GLN A 69 23.08 -6.97 -11.11
CA GLN A 69 22.86 -8.21 -10.38
C GLN A 69 23.13 -8.07 -8.88
N ASP A 70 24.10 -7.23 -8.49
CA ASP A 70 24.41 -7.00 -7.08
C ASP A 70 23.25 -6.25 -6.41
N MET A 71 22.68 -5.26 -7.08
CA MET A 71 21.50 -4.54 -6.61
C MET A 71 20.25 -5.42 -6.57
N ALA A 72 20.03 -6.23 -7.61
CA ALA A 72 18.94 -7.19 -7.64
C ALA A 72 19.00 -8.15 -6.44
N GLU A 73 20.18 -8.63 -6.10
CA GLU A 73 20.36 -9.54 -4.95
C GLU A 73 20.13 -8.82 -3.61
N GLN A 74 20.57 -7.58 -3.47
CA GLN A 74 20.28 -6.78 -2.28
C GLN A 74 18.78 -6.59 -2.07
N ILE A 75 18.02 -6.22 -3.12
CA ILE A 75 16.56 -6.08 -3.04
C ILE A 75 15.89 -7.38 -2.63
N LYS A 76 16.31 -8.53 -3.23
CA LYS A 76 15.75 -9.85 -2.89
C LYS A 76 16.01 -10.23 -1.43
N ASN A 77 17.22 -9.99 -0.95
CA ASN A 77 17.60 -10.30 0.42
C ASN A 77 16.81 -9.45 1.42
N LEU A 78 16.70 -8.13 1.18
CA LEU A 78 15.88 -7.25 2.01
C LEU A 78 14.40 -7.67 2.03
N HIS A 79 13.83 -8.00 0.86
CA HIS A 79 12.46 -8.50 0.78
C HIS A 79 12.28 -9.75 1.65
N GLN A 80 13.15 -10.74 1.46
CA GLN A 80 13.04 -12.00 2.19
C GLN A 80 13.17 -11.79 3.70
N GLU A 81 14.19 -11.07 4.14
CA GLU A 81 14.43 -10.77 5.56
C GLU A 81 13.20 -10.11 6.21
N ARG A 82 12.61 -9.12 5.56
CA ARG A 82 11.48 -8.37 6.11
C ARG A 82 10.18 -9.15 6.13
N ILE A 83 9.92 -9.93 5.09
CA ILE A 83 8.74 -10.81 5.08
C ILE A 83 8.88 -11.92 6.14
N GLU A 84 10.08 -12.46 6.36
CA GLU A 84 10.31 -13.43 7.44
C GLU A 84 10.11 -12.79 8.82
N ALA A 85 10.64 -11.58 9.05
CA ALA A 85 10.43 -10.83 10.29
C ALA A 85 8.95 -10.51 10.51
N LEU A 86 8.23 -10.10 9.47
CA LEU A 86 6.80 -9.83 9.53
C LEU A 86 5.99 -11.08 9.89
N ARG A 87 6.27 -12.22 9.26
CA ARG A 87 5.61 -13.50 9.55
C ARG A 87 5.81 -13.96 11.00
N ALA A 88 6.97 -13.66 11.59
CA ALA A 88 7.27 -14.02 12.97
C ALA A 88 6.39 -13.31 14.01
N VAL A 89 5.79 -12.16 13.65
CA VAL A 89 4.92 -11.38 14.54
C VAL A 89 3.44 -11.43 14.12
N TRP A 90 3.12 -11.92 12.94
CA TRP A 90 1.83 -11.80 12.27
C TRP A 90 0.63 -12.22 13.11
N ASP A 91 0.72 -13.39 13.75
CA ASP A 91 -0.38 -13.97 14.54
C ASP A 91 -0.66 -13.22 15.85
N ARG A 92 0.20 -12.28 16.24
CA ARG A 92 0.03 -11.46 17.45
C ARG A 92 -0.59 -10.09 17.15
N LEU A 93 -0.56 -9.68 15.88
CA LEU A 93 -1.09 -8.38 15.45
C LEU A 93 -2.62 -8.38 15.48
N PRO A 94 -3.24 -7.23 15.80
CA PRO A 94 -4.69 -7.10 15.76
C PRO A 94 -5.26 -7.45 14.38
N LYS A 95 -6.26 -8.32 14.38
CA LYS A 95 -6.95 -8.80 13.19
C LYS A 95 -8.46 -8.63 13.33
N ALA A 96 -9.11 -8.16 12.28
CA ALA A 96 -10.57 -8.05 12.21
C ALA A 96 -11.02 -7.98 10.74
N ALA A 97 -12.34 -7.94 10.52
CA ALA A 97 -12.90 -7.71 9.21
C ALA A 97 -12.57 -6.29 8.70
N VAL A 98 -12.07 -6.19 7.47
CA VAL A 98 -11.75 -4.95 6.76
C VAL A 98 -12.48 -4.90 5.42
N GLN A 99 -12.58 -3.73 4.80
CA GLN A 99 -13.19 -3.60 3.48
C GLN A 99 -12.27 -4.12 2.37
N GLY A 100 -10.95 -3.89 2.48
CA GLY A 100 -9.90 -4.51 1.66
C GLY A 100 -9.77 -4.00 0.24
N ASP A 101 -10.41 -2.84 -0.10
CA ASP A 101 -10.31 -2.19 -1.41
C ASP A 101 -10.89 -0.76 -1.34
N ILE A 102 -10.27 0.09 -0.49
CA ILE A 102 -10.71 1.49 -0.32
C ILE A 102 -10.17 2.34 -1.47
N PHE A 103 -10.62 2.06 -2.68
CA PHE A 103 -10.23 2.81 -3.87
C PHE A 103 -11.23 3.94 -4.17
N ILE A 104 -10.78 4.94 -4.96
CA ILE A 104 -11.56 6.16 -5.25
C ILE A 104 -12.95 5.88 -5.84
N ASN A 105 -13.07 4.85 -6.68
CA ASN A 105 -14.35 4.41 -7.27
C ASN A 105 -15.27 3.67 -6.29
N ASN A 106 -14.77 3.33 -5.09
CA ASN A 106 -15.55 2.74 -4.00
C ASN A 106 -15.88 3.77 -2.91
N LEU A 107 -15.66 5.07 -3.19
CA LEU A 107 -15.87 6.18 -2.26
C LEU A 107 -16.75 7.28 -2.87
N VAL A 108 -17.58 7.89 -2.03
CA VAL A 108 -18.29 9.13 -2.33
C VAL A 108 -18.11 10.14 -1.19
N ASP A 109 -18.09 11.43 -1.51
CA ASP A 109 -18.09 12.51 -0.50
C ASP A 109 -19.56 12.84 -0.16
N GLY A 110 -20.05 12.38 0.99
CA GLY A 110 -21.37 12.62 1.50
C GLY A 110 -21.43 13.83 2.43
N GLU A 111 -22.63 14.21 2.86
CA GLU A 111 -22.84 15.38 3.75
C GLU A 111 -22.11 15.25 5.10
N GLU A 112 -21.98 14.04 5.63
CA GLU A 112 -21.34 13.74 6.92
C GLU A 112 -19.90 13.23 6.79
N GLY A 113 -19.32 13.21 5.58
CA GLY A 113 -17.96 12.74 5.27
C GLY A 113 -17.94 11.63 4.23
N LEU A 114 -16.79 10.97 4.09
CA LEU A 114 -16.63 9.90 3.11
C LEU A 114 -17.51 8.70 3.46
N ILE A 115 -18.13 8.13 2.44
CA ILE A 115 -18.90 6.89 2.49
C ILE A 115 -18.22 5.88 1.59
N VAL A 116 -17.98 4.68 2.13
CA VAL A 116 -17.43 3.55 1.38
C VAL A 116 -18.56 2.57 1.02
N PHE A 117 -18.46 2.01 -0.16
CA PHE A 117 -19.35 0.95 -0.66
C PHE A 117 -18.51 -0.12 -1.37
N ASP A 118 -19.17 -1.14 -1.91
CA ASP A 118 -18.53 -2.30 -2.53
C ASP A 118 -17.61 -3.07 -1.58
N TYR A 119 -18.21 -4.02 -0.86
CA TYR A 119 -17.52 -4.91 0.09
C TYR A 119 -17.17 -6.27 -0.53
N ASN A 120 -17.03 -6.37 -1.86
CA ASN A 120 -16.76 -7.64 -2.52
C ASN A 120 -15.40 -8.23 -2.15
N ASN A 121 -14.44 -7.36 -1.81
CA ASN A 121 -13.08 -7.73 -1.40
C ASN A 121 -12.90 -7.77 0.13
N ALA A 122 -13.99 -7.56 0.89
CA ALA A 122 -13.93 -7.58 2.35
C ALA A 122 -13.51 -8.95 2.88
N GLY A 123 -12.70 -8.95 3.92
CA GLY A 123 -12.19 -10.17 4.56
C GLY A 123 -11.59 -9.89 5.92
N ASP A 124 -11.06 -10.93 6.56
CA ASP A 124 -10.36 -10.82 7.84
C ASP A 124 -8.87 -10.60 7.58
N GLU A 125 -8.34 -9.45 8.00
CA GLU A 125 -6.95 -9.11 7.80
C GLU A 125 -6.31 -8.50 9.05
N VAL A 126 -5.00 -8.57 9.13
CA VAL A 126 -4.21 -7.83 10.11
C VAL A 126 -4.35 -6.34 9.80
N LEU A 127 -4.85 -5.56 10.77
CA LEU A 127 -5.25 -4.17 10.53
C LEU A 127 -4.12 -3.28 10.04
N VAL A 128 -2.88 -3.53 10.49
CA VAL A 128 -1.72 -2.76 10.01
C VAL A 128 -1.31 -3.15 8.59
N SER A 129 -1.61 -4.36 8.14
CA SER A 129 -1.46 -4.77 6.73
C SER A 129 -2.42 -3.97 5.84
N ASP A 130 -3.70 -3.99 6.18
CA ASP A 130 -4.73 -3.22 5.48
C ASP A 130 -4.39 -1.72 5.46
N LEU A 131 -3.98 -1.14 6.62
CA LEU A 131 -3.55 0.25 6.73
C LEU A 131 -2.46 0.62 5.71
N VAL A 132 -1.40 -0.17 5.65
CA VAL A 132 -0.24 0.18 4.80
C VAL A 132 -0.56 -0.07 3.33
N MET A 133 -1.21 -1.18 3.00
CA MET A 133 -1.55 -1.53 1.62
C MET A 133 -2.52 -0.52 1.01
N GLU A 134 -3.58 -0.17 1.72
CA GLU A 134 -4.56 0.84 1.27
C GLU A 134 -3.97 2.25 1.21
N GLY A 135 -3.06 2.58 2.12
CA GLY A 135 -2.32 3.84 2.07
C GLY A 135 -1.41 3.94 0.85
N LEU A 136 -0.75 2.86 0.46
CA LEU A 136 0.06 2.79 -0.76
C LEU A 136 -0.83 2.80 -2.02
N LEU A 137 -1.96 2.09 -2.01
CA LEU A 137 -2.95 2.15 -3.08
C LEU A 137 -3.44 3.59 -3.29
N THR A 138 -3.78 4.28 -2.20
CA THR A 138 -4.15 5.71 -2.21
C THR A 138 -3.04 6.58 -2.80
N ALA A 139 -1.78 6.31 -2.47
CA ALA A 139 -0.65 7.13 -2.92
C ALA A 139 -0.30 6.90 -4.39
N TYR A 140 -0.37 5.67 -4.88
CA TYR A 140 0.17 5.33 -6.20
C TYR A 140 -0.89 5.16 -7.28
N GLU A 141 -2.07 4.64 -6.97
CA GLU A 141 -3.03 4.20 -7.98
C GLU A 141 -4.20 5.18 -8.20
N MET A 142 -4.44 6.13 -7.28
CA MET A 142 -5.50 7.11 -7.47
C MET A 142 -5.11 8.18 -8.50
N ASP A 143 -6.08 8.66 -9.27
CA ASP A 143 -5.87 9.68 -10.29
C ASP A 143 -5.47 11.02 -9.69
N LEU A 144 -4.47 11.65 -10.32
CA LEU A 144 -4.04 13.00 -9.97
C LEU A 144 -4.89 14.05 -10.68
N PRO A 145 -5.04 15.25 -10.10
CA PRO A 145 -5.60 16.40 -10.80
C PRO A 145 -4.88 16.67 -12.12
N GLU A 146 -5.62 17.11 -13.15
CA GLU A 146 -5.06 17.44 -14.44
C GLU A 146 -3.92 18.46 -14.30
N GLY A 147 -2.74 18.13 -14.81
CA GLY A 147 -1.55 18.98 -14.76
C GLY A 147 -0.80 18.98 -13.43
N ALA A 148 -1.18 18.15 -12.47
CA ALA A 148 -0.43 18.00 -11.22
C ALA A 148 0.95 17.36 -11.47
N ASP A 149 1.95 17.79 -10.69
CA ASP A 149 3.27 17.15 -10.69
C ASP A 149 3.18 15.76 -10.04
N PRO A 150 3.54 14.66 -10.73
CA PRO A 150 3.55 13.33 -10.14
C PRO A 150 4.37 13.21 -8.85
N ALA A 151 5.34 14.11 -8.63
CA ALA A 151 6.12 14.14 -7.39
C ALA A 151 5.28 14.43 -6.13
N CYS A 152 4.05 14.96 -6.27
CA CYS A 152 3.14 15.17 -5.14
C CYS A 152 2.64 13.85 -4.52
N ARG A 153 2.72 12.72 -5.22
CA ARG A 153 2.30 11.41 -4.71
C ARG A 153 2.95 11.03 -3.39
N LYS A 154 4.20 11.44 -3.18
CA LYS A 154 4.93 11.20 -1.92
C LYS A 154 4.29 11.83 -0.68
N GLU A 155 3.37 12.79 -0.86
CA GLU A 155 2.67 13.46 0.23
C GLU A 155 1.39 12.72 0.65
N PHE A 156 0.86 11.80 -0.18
CA PHE A 156 -0.45 11.18 0.07
C PHE A 156 -0.39 10.12 1.16
N PHE A 157 0.59 9.22 1.15
CA PHE A 157 0.73 8.24 2.24
C PHE A 157 0.91 8.91 3.60
N PRO A 158 1.79 9.93 3.78
CA PRO A 158 1.88 10.68 5.03
C PRO A 158 0.57 11.35 5.45
N ALA A 159 -0.17 11.92 4.50
CA ALA A 159 -1.46 12.55 4.79
C ALA A 159 -2.51 11.52 5.22
N PHE A 160 -2.60 10.39 4.52
CA PHE A 160 -3.45 9.26 4.86
C PHE A 160 -3.13 8.70 6.26
N LEU A 161 -1.86 8.41 6.53
CA LEU A 161 -1.42 7.90 7.82
C LEU A 161 -1.71 8.88 8.95
N LYS A 162 -1.51 10.18 8.73
CA LYS A 162 -1.88 11.22 9.69
C LYS A 162 -3.37 11.21 10.00
N GLY A 163 -4.21 11.03 8.99
CA GLY A 163 -5.66 10.86 9.15
C GLY A 163 -5.97 9.64 10.01
N TYR A 164 -5.40 8.50 9.71
CA TYR A 164 -5.58 7.28 10.48
C TYR A 164 -5.16 7.45 11.95
N LEU A 165 -3.96 7.97 12.19
CA LEU A 165 -3.40 8.16 13.53
C LEU A 165 -4.11 9.24 14.36
N SER A 166 -4.90 10.11 13.72
CA SER A 166 -5.76 11.07 14.44
C SER A 166 -6.89 10.39 15.19
N VAL A 167 -7.30 9.19 14.74
CA VAL A 167 -8.41 8.41 15.28
C VAL A 167 -7.94 7.17 16.03
N ARG A 168 -7.05 6.36 15.44
CA ARG A 168 -6.52 5.12 16.03
C ARG A 168 -5.01 5.21 16.21
N LYS A 169 -4.53 4.89 17.41
CA LYS A 169 -3.08 4.75 17.68
C LYS A 169 -2.63 3.33 17.38
N LEU A 170 -1.41 3.19 16.88
CA LEU A 170 -0.74 1.92 16.75
C LEU A 170 0.00 1.56 18.06
N SER A 171 0.10 0.28 18.35
CA SER A 171 1.03 -0.25 19.34
C SER A 171 2.45 -0.26 18.76
N GLU A 172 3.47 -0.38 19.62
CA GLU A 172 4.87 -0.51 19.17
C GLU A 172 5.07 -1.70 18.21
N GLU A 173 4.33 -2.79 18.41
CA GLU A 173 4.40 -3.98 17.56
C GLU A 173 3.74 -3.73 16.20
N GLU A 174 2.63 -3.00 16.16
CA GLU A 174 1.99 -2.56 14.91
C GLU A 174 2.86 -1.54 14.14
N GLU A 175 3.49 -0.59 14.83
CA GLU A 175 4.41 0.36 14.21
C GLU A 175 5.61 -0.35 13.59
N ALA A 176 6.20 -1.34 14.30
CA ALA A 176 7.29 -2.13 13.75
C ALA A 176 6.87 -2.94 12.52
N ALA A 177 5.69 -3.57 12.55
CA ALA A 177 5.13 -4.28 11.42
C ALA A 177 4.81 -3.35 10.24
N ALA A 178 4.23 -2.15 10.51
CA ALA A 178 3.96 -1.14 9.48
C ALA A 178 5.22 -0.73 8.72
N ARG A 179 6.33 -0.53 9.43
CA ARG A 179 7.63 -0.21 8.79
C ARG A 179 8.11 -1.32 7.88
N LEU A 180 8.01 -2.58 8.30
CA LEU A 180 8.39 -3.73 7.46
C LEU A 180 7.53 -3.81 6.20
N ILE A 181 6.20 -3.69 6.33
CA ILE A 181 5.27 -3.73 5.20
C ILE A 181 5.53 -2.57 4.25
N TYR A 182 5.61 -1.34 4.79
CA TYR A 182 5.85 -0.15 3.98
C TYR A 182 7.17 -0.25 3.20
N SER A 183 8.24 -0.67 3.84
CA SER A 183 9.54 -0.85 3.21
C SER A 183 9.46 -1.78 1.99
N VAL A 184 8.87 -2.95 2.14
CA VAL A 184 8.76 -3.94 1.06
C VAL A 184 7.90 -3.41 -0.07
N TYR A 185 6.68 -2.97 0.24
CA TYR A 185 5.70 -2.64 -0.78
C TYR A 185 5.88 -1.25 -1.39
N ASN A 186 6.42 -0.26 -0.66
CA ASN A 186 6.79 1.02 -1.25
C ASN A 186 7.94 0.87 -2.26
N GLY A 187 8.94 0.03 -1.95
CA GLY A 187 10.03 -0.27 -2.87
C GLY A 187 9.58 -1.07 -4.10
N LEU A 188 8.82 -2.15 -3.88
CA LEU A 188 8.37 -3.10 -4.90
C LEU A 188 6.87 -2.98 -5.22
N TRP A 189 6.32 -1.76 -5.21
CA TRP A 189 4.92 -1.55 -5.57
C TRP A 189 4.64 -2.06 -6.98
N PHE A 190 3.51 -2.74 -7.18
CA PHE A 190 3.25 -3.50 -8.41
C PHE A 190 3.31 -2.63 -9.68
N SER A 191 2.80 -1.40 -9.64
CA SER A 191 2.83 -0.53 -10.81
C SER A 191 4.24 -0.02 -11.16
N ARG A 192 5.19 -0.05 -10.20
CA ARG A 192 6.60 0.25 -10.46
C ARG A 192 7.34 -0.93 -11.13
N VAL A 193 6.94 -2.15 -10.80
CA VAL A 193 7.57 -3.36 -11.36
C VAL A 193 6.93 -3.72 -12.70
N MET A 194 5.63 -3.66 -12.79
CA MET A 194 4.82 -3.99 -13.97
C MET A 194 3.67 -2.99 -14.13
N CYS A 195 2.93 -2.98 -15.18
CA CYS A 195 1.76 -2.16 -15.50
C CYS A 195 2.05 -0.76 -16.03
N ASN A 196 2.79 0.10 -15.34
CA ASN A 196 3.07 1.46 -15.79
C ASN A 196 4.02 1.51 -17.00
N GLU A 197 3.91 2.57 -17.80
CA GLU A 197 4.77 2.78 -18.98
C GLU A 197 6.26 2.94 -18.63
N ASP A 198 6.57 3.39 -17.42
CA ASP A 198 7.92 3.55 -16.86
C ASP A 198 8.26 2.44 -15.84
N SER A 199 7.47 1.36 -15.78
CA SER A 199 7.74 0.21 -14.93
C SER A 199 9.02 -0.53 -15.34
N LEU A 200 9.61 -1.27 -14.40
CA LEU A 200 10.80 -2.07 -14.65
C LEU A 200 10.61 -3.04 -15.84
N GLU A 201 9.43 -3.68 -15.92
CA GLU A 201 9.06 -4.56 -17.03
C GLU A 201 9.12 -3.85 -18.37
N LYS A 202 8.47 -2.67 -18.49
CA LYS A 202 8.44 -1.90 -19.75
C LYS A 202 9.81 -1.35 -20.13
N LEU A 203 10.62 -0.95 -19.17
CA LEU A 203 11.98 -0.51 -19.43
C LEU A 203 12.86 -1.68 -19.93
N VAL A 204 12.72 -2.87 -19.38
CA VAL A 204 13.43 -4.08 -19.84
C VAL A 204 12.94 -4.50 -21.23
N GLU A 205 11.62 -4.50 -21.51
CA GLU A 205 11.07 -4.78 -22.84
C GLU A 205 11.59 -3.84 -23.92
N ARG A 206 11.87 -2.58 -23.58
CA ARG A 206 12.41 -1.56 -24.49
C ARG A 206 13.93 -1.52 -24.54
N GLU A 207 14.61 -2.41 -23.82
CA GLU A 207 16.07 -2.44 -23.68
C GLU A 207 16.66 -1.14 -23.09
N GLU A 208 15.88 -0.38 -22.28
CA GLU A 208 16.28 0.86 -21.63
C GLU A 208 16.98 0.56 -20.28
N TYR A 209 18.05 -0.24 -20.30
CA TYR A 209 18.68 -0.79 -19.09
C TYR A 209 19.26 0.25 -18.13
N ASP A 210 19.76 1.38 -18.64
CA ASP A 210 20.24 2.47 -17.77
C ASP A 210 19.11 3.03 -16.89
N LYS A 211 17.91 3.20 -17.47
CA LYS A 211 16.73 3.65 -16.73
C LYS A 211 16.22 2.56 -15.78
N ALA A 212 16.22 1.31 -16.23
CA ALA A 212 15.84 0.17 -15.41
C ALA A 212 16.74 0.06 -14.16
N ASN A 213 18.05 0.17 -14.31
CA ASN A 213 18.98 0.16 -13.19
C ASN A 213 18.83 1.39 -12.28
N LEU A 214 18.50 2.55 -12.83
CA LEU A 214 18.19 3.73 -12.02
C LEU A 214 16.91 3.53 -11.19
N LEU A 215 15.86 2.93 -11.79
CA LEU A 215 14.64 2.58 -11.08
C LEU A 215 14.90 1.55 -9.97
N MET A 216 15.68 0.52 -10.23
CA MET A 216 16.08 -0.46 -9.21
C MET A 216 16.84 0.20 -8.05
N LYS A 217 17.71 1.17 -8.34
CA LYS A 217 18.40 1.95 -7.31
C LYS A 217 17.43 2.76 -6.44
N GLN A 218 16.40 3.33 -7.04
CA GLN A 218 15.34 4.01 -6.29
C GLN A 218 14.54 3.02 -5.43
N MET A 219 14.15 1.86 -5.97
CA MET A 219 13.47 0.80 -5.23
C MET A 219 14.29 0.36 -4.00
N LEU A 220 15.58 0.12 -4.18
CA LEU A 220 16.48 -0.23 -3.08
C LEU A 220 16.54 0.87 -2.02
N GLY A 221 16.74 2.13 -2.45
CA GLY A 221 16.76 3.28 -1.54
C GLY A 221 15.47 3.41 -0.74
N ASP A 222 14.31 3.29 -1.40
CA ASP A 222 13.00 3.34 -0.72
C ASP A 222 12.83 2.19 0.30
N MET A 223 13.40 1.01 0.03
CA MET A 223 13.40 -0.09 0.98
C MET A 223 14.32 0.18 2.18
N GLU A 224 15.50 0.74 1.97
CA GLU A 224 16.49 1.04 3.02
C GLU A 224 16.05 2.20 3.92
N GLU A 225 15.56 3.30 3.34
CA GLU A 225 15.11 4.48 4.10
C GLU A 225 13.99 4.13 5.09
N SER A 226 13.20 3.11 4.79
CA SER A 226 12.13 2.65 5.67
C SER A 226 12.62 1.94 6.94
N GLU A 227 13.91 1.57 7.06
CA GLU A 227 14.46 1.03 8.31
C GLU A 227 14.59 2.09 9.40
N GLU A 228 14.95 3.32 9.03
CA GLU A 228 14.95 4.44 9.97
C GLU A 228 13.51 4.93 10.26
N GLY A 229 12.54 4.41 9.50
CA GLY A 229 11.14 4.80 9.44
C GLY A 229 10.98 6.12 8.70
N PRO A 230 9.98 6.27 7.82
CA PRO A 230 9.55 7.61 7.54
C PRO A 230 9.22 8.23 8.91
N SER A 231 9.68 9.44 9.15
CA SER A 231 9.52 10.15 10.43
C SER A 231 8.04 10.32 10.89
N TYR A 232 7.14 9.60 10.28
CA TYR A 232 5.70 9.62 10.48
C TYR A 232 5.11 8.30 11.02
N ILE A 233 5.84 7.15 10.96
CA ILE A 233 5.43 5.87 11.60
C ILE A 233 6.22 5.66 12.88
#